data_e46cce4ba9dd7f4444707a349bfd6017
#
_entry.id   e46cce4ba9dd7f4444707a349bfd6017
#
_cell.length_a   1.000
_cell.length_b   1.000
_cell.length_c   1.000
_cell.angle_alpha   90.00
_cell.angle_beta   90.00
_cell.angle_gamma   90.00
#
_symmetry.space_group_name_H-M   'P 1'
#
loop_
_entity.id
_entity.type
_entity.pdbx_description
1 polymer ?
#
loop_
_entity_poly.entity_id
_entity_poly.type
_entity_poly.pdbx_seq_one_letter_code
_entity_poly.pdbx_strand_id
1 'polypeptide(L)'
;MVGYGCSALCCKAGTVVRNRSAKETRVDGTQLKAIQEPLKEQYRNDPGSALITLRAEGRASGLSCKVETGKALVEAGLHPATGGDGTAACSGDMLLEALVACAGVTLRAVATSIGIDLRDARVLAEGDLDFRGTLGVSKDAKVGFETIRLRFEVDTDASEEQTATLLKLTERYCVVLQTLRATPEISARITRASAGNG
;
A
#
# COMPACT_ATOMS: atom_id res chain seq x y z
N MET A 1 -16.85 -31.09 53.34
CA MET A 1 -16.28 -31.91 52.27
C MET A 1 -17.17 -31.73 51.05
N VAL A 2 -16.82 -30.88 50.12
CA VAL A 2 -17.56 -30.67 48.88
C VAL A 2 -16.55 -30.79 47.75
N GLY A 3 -16.70 -31.87 46.96
CA GLY A 3 -15.81 -32.20 45.88
C GLY A 3 -16.14 -31.35 44.63
N TYR A 4 -15.12 -30.72 44.06
CA TYR A 4 -15.21 -30.06 42.75
C TYR A 4 -14.92 -31.06 41.65
N GLY A 5 -15.94 -31.39 40.87
CA GLY A 5 -15.84 -32.18 39.65
C GLY A 5 -15.25 -31.33 38.54
N CYS A 6 -14.09 -31.73 38.02
CA CYS A 6 -13.50 -31.14 36.83
C CYS A 6 -14.16 -31.74 35.57
N SER A 7 -14.97 -30.93 34.90
CA SER A 7 -15.56 -31.29 33.61
C SER A 7 -14.62 -30.95 32.49
N ALA A 8 -14.12 -32.01 31.80
CA ALA A 8 -13.27 -31.91 30.63
C ALA A 8 -14.09 -31.38 29.44
N LEU A 9 -13.86 -30.11 29.05
CA LEU A 9 -14.35 -29.60 27.77
C LEU A 9 -13.49 -30.12 26.61
N CYS A 10 -14.12 -30.99 25.84
CA CYS A 10 -13.65 -31.54 24.60
C CYS A 10 -13.41 -30.42 23.57
N CYS A 11 -12.15 -30.11 23.26
CA CYS A 11 -11.77 -29.28 22.11
C CYS A 11 -12.11 -30.04 20.82
N LYS A 12 -13.25 -29.70 20.22
CA LYS A 12 -13.54 -30.12 18.85
C LYS A 12 -12.60 -29.38 17.88
N ALA A 13 -11.70 -30.14 17.26
CA ALA A 13 -10.88 -29.67 16.15
C ALA A 13 -11.77 -29.11 15.05
N GLY A 14 -11.74 -27.80 14.84
CA GLY A 14 -12.40 -27.15 13.71
C GLY A 14 -11.73 -27.58 12.43
N THR A 15 -12.45 -28.34 11.61
CA THR A 15 -12.06 -28.70 10.24
C THR A 15 -11.93 -27.41 9.44
N VAL A 16 -10.69 -27.04 9.11
CA VAL A 16 -10.41 -25.98 8.14
C VAL A 16 -10.91 -26.49 6.78
N VAL A 17 -12.07 -26.02 6.37
CA VAL A 17 -12.57 -26.24 5.02
C VAL A 17 -11.64 -25.50 4.07
N ARG A 18 -10.67 -26.22 3.48
CA ARG A 18 -9.90 -25.74 2.34
C ARG A 18 -10.89 -25.58 1.19
N ASN A 19 -11.26 -24.33 0.93
CA ASN A 19 -12.05 -23.99 -0.25
C ASN A 19 -11.21 -24.35 -1.49
N ARG A 20 -11.60 -25.41 -2.19
CA ARG A 20 -10.93 -25.88 -3.41
C ARG A 20 -11.24 -24.92 -4.54
N SER A 21 -10.18 -24.24 -4.98
CA SER A 21 -9.90 -23.80 -6.35
C SER A 21 -11.09 -23.24 -7.15
N ALA A 22 -11.27 -21.94 -7.14
CA ALA A 22 -11.42 -21.28 -8.44
C ALA A 22 -10.15 -21.62 -9.24
N LYS A 23 -10.30 -22.21 -10.43
CA LYS A 23 -9.21 -22.53 -11.34
C LYS A 23 -8.50 -21.20 -11.63
N GLU A 24 -7.35 -20.99 -11.01
CA GLU A 24 -6.47 -19.87 -11.32
C GLU A 24 -6.15 -19.99 -12.81
N THR A 25 -6.77 -19.15 -13.63
CA THR A 25 -6.50 -19.10 -15.06
C THR A 25 -5.10 -18.50 -15.19
N ARG A 26 -4.10 -19.39 -15.29
CA ARG A 26 -2.70 -18.98 -15.38
C ARG A 26 -2.51 -18.26 -16.71
N VAL A 27 -2.40 -16.93 -16.65
CA VAL A 27 -2.08 -16.11 -17.82
C VAL A 27 -0.67 -16.46 -18.27
N ASP A 28 -0.51 -16.98 -19.47
CA ASP A 28 0.80 -17.29 -20.07
C ASP A 28 1.44 -16.04 -20.70
N GLY A 29 2.71 -16.15 -21.10
CA GLY A 29 3.46 -15.04 -21.68
C GLY A 29 2.86 -14.50 -22.98
N THR A 30 2.19 -15.35 -23.77
CA THR A 30 1.53 -14.95 -25.04
C THR A 30 0.29 -14.12 -24.74
N GLN A 31 -0.51 -14.57 -23.80
CA GLN A 31 -1.71 -13.87 -23.34
C GLN A 31 -1.35 -12.53 -22.69
N LEU A 32 -0.33 -12.49 -21.85
CA LEU A 32 0.13 -11.23 -21.25
C LEU A 32 0.63 -10.25 -22.32
N LYS A 33 1.40 -10.73 -23.29
CA LYS A 33 1.87 -9.90 -24.41
C LYS A 33 0.72 -9.33 -25.21
N ALA A 34 -0.29 -10.15 -25.53
CA ALA A 34 -1.48 -9.70 -26.26
C ALA A 34 -2.26 -8.60 -25.52
N ILE A 35 -2.32 -8.66 -24.19
CA ILE A 35 -2.95 -7.62 -23.34
C ILE A 35 -2.13 -6.33 -23.33
N GLN A 36 -0.80 -6.43 -23.24
CA GLN A 36 0.09 -5.28 -23.03
C GLN A 36 0.46 -4.55 -24.34
N GLU A 37 0.50 -5.24 -25.47
CA GLU A 37 0.97 -4.63 -26.73
C GLU A 37 0.15 -3.41 -27.17
N PRO A 38 -1.20 -3.41 -27.08
CA PRO A 38 -2.00 -2.22 -27.37
C PRO A 38 -1.67 -1.03 -26.45
N LEU A 39 -1.42 -1.28 -25.16
CA LEU A 39 -1.04 -0.25 -24.20
C LEU A 39 0.33 0.34 -24.52
N LYS A 40 1.31 -0.51 -24.87
CA LYS A 40 2.63 -0.06 -25.28
C LYS A 40 2.59 0.81 -26.54
N GLU A 41 1.75 0.44 -27.49
CA GLU A 41 1.55 1.21 -28.71
C GLU A 41 0.89 2.57 -28.41
N GLN A 42 -0.15 2.58 -27.59
CA GLN A 42 -0.77 3.81 -27.11
C GLN A 42 0.25 4.73 -26.43
N TYR A 43 1.07 4.22 -25.53
CA TYR A 43 2.05 5.02 -24.77
C TYR A 43 3.23 5.51 -25.64
N ARG A 44 3.55 4.81 -26.74
CA ARG A 44 4.50 5.32 -27.74
C ARG A 44 3.93 6.50 -28.54
N ASN A 45 2.65 6.43 -28.89
CA ASN A 45 1.97 7.45 -29.70
C ASN A 45 1.54 8.66 -28.86
N ASP A 46 1.11 8.43 -27.63
CA ASP A 46 0.69 9.44 -26.67
C ASP A 46 1.33 9.17 -25.30
N PRO A 47 2.55 9.66 -25.07
CA PRO A 47 3.23 9.50 -23.77
C PRO A 47 2.45 10.03 -22.56
N GLY A 48 1.61 11.05 -22.76
CA GLY A 48 0.77 11.61 -21.71
C GLY A 48 -0.25 10.61 -21.15
N SER A 49 -0.72 9.67 -21.96
CA SER A 49 -1.65 8.63 -21.52
C SER A 49 -1.04 7.59 -20.57
N ALA A 50 0.30 7.56 -20.45
CA ALA A 50 1.00 6.67 -19.51
C ALA A 50 1.15 7.26 -18.10
N LEU A 51 0.85 8.55 -17.92
CA LEU A 51 0.94 9.24 -16.64
C LEU A 51 -0.31 9.00 -15.82
N ILE A 52 -0.19 8.22 -14.75
CA ILE A 52 -1.30 7.85 -13.86
C ILE A 52 -1.01 8.35 -12.46
N THR A 53 -2.00 8.99 -11.82
CA THR A 53 -1.95 9.37 -10.41
C THR A 53 -2.64 8.32 -9.55
N LEU A 54 -1.90 7.71 -8.61
CA LEU A 54 -2.44 6.80 -7.60
C LEU A 54 -2.74 7.57 -6.31
N ARG A 55 -3.75 7.11 -5.55
CA ARG A 55 -4.24 7.78 -4.34
C ARG A 55 -4.48 6.78 -3.23
N ALA A 56 -4.19 7.21 -1.99
CA ALA A 56 -4.59 6.54 -0.78
C ALA A 56 -5.06 7.59 0.24
N GLU A 57 -6.02 7.20 1.08
CA GLU A 57 -6.61 8.04 2.11
C GLU A 57 -6.71 7.26 3.42
N GLY A 58 -6.56 7.96 4.56
CA GLY A 58 -6.77 7.37 5.86
C GLY A 58 -7.19 8.40 6.90
N ARG A 59 -7.95 7.93 7.91
CA ARG A 59 -8.36 8.69 9.08
C ARG A 59 -7.59 8.24 10.30
N ALA A 60 -6.87 9.17 10.92
CA ALA A 60 -6.17 8.93 12.16
C ALA A 60 -7.11 9.22 13.35
N SER A 61 -7.25 8.25 14.27
CA SER A 61 -8.05 8.37 15.49
C SER A 61 -7.34 7.65 16.64
N GLY A 62 -7.19 8.31 17.80
CA GLY A 62 -6.37 7.77 18.88
C GLY A 62 -4.93 7.53 18.41
N LEU A 63 -4.38 6.33 18.65
CA LEU A 63 -3.05 5.88 18.16
C LEU A 63 -3.16 4.96 16.95
N SER A 64 -4.22 5.08 16.15
CA SER A 64 -4.45 4.25 14.96
C SER A 64 -4.74 5.09 13.71
N CYS A 65 -4.60 4.48 12.54
CA CYS A 65 -5.03 5.05 11.28
C CYS A 65 -5.80 3.99 10.48
N LYS A 66 -7.05 4.29 10.14
CA LYS A 66 -7.84 3.47 9.23
C LYS A 66 -7.53 3.91 7.82
N VAL A 67 -6.93 3.02 7.05
CA VAL A 67 -6.66 3.25 5.63
C VAL A 67 -7.83 2.66 4.84
N GLU A 68 -8.43 3.46 4.00
CA GLU A 68 -9.48 3.00 3.10
C GLU A 68 -8.81 2.21 1.97
N THR A 69 -8.58 0.93 2.24
CA THR A 69 -8.20 -0.05 1.23
C THR A 69 -9.51 -0.61 0.69
N GLY A 70 -9.97 -0.38 -0.41
CA GLY A 70 -11.26 -0.88 -0.88
C GLY A 70 -11.53 -2.39 -0.69
N LYS A 71 -10.59 -3.16 -0.05
CA LYS A 71 -10.70 -4.61 0.21
C LYS A 71 -9.92 -4.99 1.48
N ALA A 72 -10.56 -5.74 2.36
CA ALA A 72 -9.98 -6.17 3.65
C ALA A 72 -8.87 -7.24 3.53
N LEU A 73 -8.84 -8.00 2.45
CA LEU A 73 -7.76 -8.93 2.12
C LEU A 73 -7.19 -8.50 0.77
N VAL A 74 -5.91 -8.18 0.75
CA VAL A 74 -5.31 -7.56 -0.42
C VAL A 74 -4.63 -8.63 -1.27
N GLU A 75 -5.27 -8.98 -2.38
CA GLU A 75 -4.62 -9.67 -3.48
C GLU A 75 -4.05 -8.61 -4.44
N ALA A 76 -2.73 -8.62 -4.62
CA ALA A 76 -2.07 -7.69 -5.51
C ALA A 76 -2.06 -8.24 -6.95
N GLY A 77 -2.34 -7.36 -7.90
CA GLY A 77 -2.34 -7.69 -9.33
C GLY A 77 -1.77 -6.56 -10.18
N LEU A 78 -1.78 -6.77 -11.47
CA LEU A 78 -1.36 -5.75 -12.41
C LEU A 78 -2.35 -4.57 -12.39
N HIS A 79 -1.80 -3.36 -12.41
CA HIS A 79 -2.61 -2.16 -12.60
C HIS A 79 -3.28 -2.19 -14.00
N PRO A 80 -4.52 -1.68 -14.18
CA PRO A 80 -5.18 -1.64 -15.49
C PRO A 80 -4.34 -0.99 -16.59
N ALA A 81 -3.55 0.03 -16.27
CA ALA A 81 -2.62 0.66 -17.21
C ALA A 81 -1.46 -0.25 -17.67
N THR A 82 -1.31 -1.44 -17.07
CA THR A 82 -0.34 -2.47 -17.48
C THR A 82 -1.00 -3.77 -17.93
N GLY A 83 -2.33 -3.75 -18.17
CA GLY A 83 -3.09 -4.89 -18.65
C GLY A 83 -3.76 -5.72 -17.56
N GLY A 84 -3.84 -5.24 -16.34
CA GLY A 84 -4.65 -5.84 -15.28
C GLY A 84 -6.15 -5.58 -15.48
N ASP A 85 -6.98 -6.43 -14.90
CA ASP A 85 -8.45 -6.30 -14.96
C ASP A 85 -9.02 -5.39 -13.86
N GLY A 86 -8.19 -4.87 -12.97
CA GLY A 86 -8.59 -4.00 -11.85
C GLY A 86 -9.28 -4.73 -10.69
N THR A 87 -9.34 -6.05 -10.69
CA THR A 87 -9.97 -6.83 -9.60
C THR A 87 -9.08 -6.98 -8.37
N ALA A 88 -7.75 -6.89 -8.56
CA ALA A 88 -6.75 -6.98 -7.50
C ALA A 88 -6.17 -5.59 -7.18
N ALA A 89 -5.61 -5.42 -5.99
CA ALA A 89 -4.97 -4.19 -5.58
C ALA A 89 -3.67 -3.93 -6.36
N CYS A 90 -3.42 -2.69 -6.73
CA CYS A 90 -2.12 -2.30 -7.29
C CYS A 90 -1.08 -2.15 -6.17
N SER A 91 0.11 -2.71 -6.35
CA SER A 91 1.19 -2.58 -5.37
C SER A 91 1.68 -1.13 -5.19
N GLY A 92 1.51 -0.28 -6.19
CA GLY A 92 1.74 1.16 -6.07
C GLY A 92 0.76 1.81 -5.09
N ASP A 93 -0.53 1.46 -5.18
CA ASP A 93 -1.54 1.94 -4.22
C ASP A 93 -1.20 1.48 -2.81
N MET A 94 -0.80 0.20 -2.64
CA MET A 94 -0.39 -0.34 -1.34
C MET A 94 0.78 0.42 -0.73
N LEU A 95 1.72 0.92 -1.53
CA LEU A 95 2.82 1.77 -1.04
C LEU A 95 2.31 3.11 -0.50
N LEU A 96 1.38 3.75 -1.21
CA LEU A 96 0.74 4.99 -0.76
C LEU A 96 -0.14 4.75 0.47
N GLU A 97 -0.87 3.64 0.53
CA GLU A 97 -1.64 3.22 1.71
C GLU A 97 -0.72 3.05 2.94
N ALA A 98 0.42 2.39 2.78
CA ALA A 98 1.41 2.25 3.85
C ALA A 98 1.95 3.61 4.31
N LEU A 99 2.20 4.54 3.38
CA LEU A 99 2.62 5.91 3.70
C LEU A 99 1.55 6.65 4.50
N VAL A 100 0.29 6.61 4.05
CA VAL A 100 -0.85 7.23 4.75
C VAL A 100 -1.02 6.66 6.15
N ALA A 101 -0.98 5.33 6.29
CA ALA A 101 -1.12 4.65 7.58
C ALA A 101 -0.01 5.08 8.56
N CYS A 102 1.25 5.03 8.13
CA CYS A 102 2.39 5.41 8.96
C CYS A 102 2.34 6.90 9.33
N ALA A 103 2.09 7.77 8.36
CA ALA A 103 2.03 9.21 8.57
C ALA A 103 0.89 9.60 9.53
N GLY A 104 -0.29 8.96 9.41
CA GLY A 104 -1.43 9.23 10.28
C GLY A 104 -1.18 8.80 11.74
N VAL A 105 -0.62 7.62 11.96
CA VAL A 105 -0.23 7.17 13.31
C VAL A 105 0.85 8.07 13.90
N THR A 106 1.86 8.43 13.09
CA THR A 106 2.94 9.31 13.54
C THR A 106 2.41 10.70 13.89
N LEU A 107 1.53 11.27 13.07
CA LEU A 107 0.89 12.57 13.33
C LEU A 107 0.18 12.57 14.70
N ARG A 108 -0.62 11.54 14.99
CA ARG A 108 -1.31 11.41 16.27
C ARG A 108 -0.36 11.24 17.44
N ALA A 109 0.65 10.38 17.30
CA ALA A 109 1.64 10.16 18.35
C ALA A 109 2.42 11.44 18.68
N VAL A 110 2.86 12.18 17.65
CA VAL A 110 3.56 13.45 17.81
C VAL A 110 2.64 14.50 18.47
N ALA A 111 1.42 14.68 17.94
CA ALA A 111 0.45 15.63 18.50
C ALA A 111 0.22 15.38 19.99
N THR A 112 0.01 14.10 20.36
CA THR A 112 -0.15 13.70 21.77
C THR A 112 1.10 14.04 22.59
N SER A 113 2.30 13.80 22.08
CA SER A 113 3.55 14.01 22.80
C SER A 113 3.87 15.50 23.05
N ILE A 114 3.44 16.38 22.15
CA ILE A 114 3.65 17.82 22.28
C ILE A 114 2.42 18.59 22.76
N GLY A 115 1.36 17.88 23.18
CA GLY A 115 0.17 18.46 23.80
C GLY A 115 -0.75 19.19 22.83
N ILE A 116 -0.73 18.85 21.54
CA ILE A 116 -1.68 19.38 20.55
C ILE A 116 -2.92 18.49 20.51
N ASP A 117 -4.10 19.08 20.76
CA ASP A 117 -5.36 18.40 20.59
C ASP A 117 -5.76 18.38 19.10
N LEU A 118 -5.86 17.16 18.54
CA LEU A 118 -6.39 16.93 17.20
C LEU A 118 -7.77 16.32 17.32
N ARG A 119 -8.82 17.08 17.04
CA ARG A 119 -10.20 16.59 17.03
C ARG A 119 -10.40 15.58 15.89
N ASP A 120 -9.96 15.96 14.67
CA ASP A 120 -9.94 15.07 13.51
C ASP A 120 -8.66 15.28 12.70
N ALA A 121 -8.28 14.27 11.92
CA ALA A 121 -7.15 14.36 11.00
C ALA A 121 -7.35 13.43 9.81
N ARG A 122 -7.23 13.98 8.63
CA ARG A 122 -7.25 13.25 7.36
C ARG A 122 -5.88 13.31 6.71
N VAL A 123 -5.39 12.19 6.22
CA VAL A 123 -4.10 12.09 5.53
C VAL A 123 -4.35 11.59 4.12
N LEU A 124 -3.78 12.26 3.14
CA LEU A 124 -3.90 11.92 1.73
C LEU A 124 -2.51 11.77 1.12
N ALA A 125 -2.33 10.73 0.32
CA ALA A 125 -1.13 10.56 -0.50
C ALA A 125 -1.54 10.40 -1.97
N GLU A 126 -0.81 11.05 -2.84
CA GLU A 126 -0.93 10.95 -4.29
C GLU A 126 0.45 10.68 -4.88
N GLY A 127 0.50 9.85 -5.91
CA GLY A 127 1.75 9.54 -6.59
C GLY A 127 1.56 9.45 -8.10
N ASP A 128 2.54 9.97 -8.85
CA ASP A 128 2.51 9.95 -10.31
C ASP A 128 3.47 8.88 -10.83
N LEU A 129 2.96 8.03 -11.72
CA LEU A 129 3.69 6.93 -12.36
C LEU A 129 3.67 7.09 -13.87
N ASP A 130 4.82 6.88 -14.52
CA ASP A 130 4.91 6.73 -15.97
C ASP A 130 5.03 5.24 -16.33
N PHE A 131 3.93 4.65 -16.78
CA PHE A 131 3.91 3.23 -17.12
C PHE A 131 4.69 2.86 -18.38
N ARG A 132 5.21 3.84 -19.15
CA ARG A 132 6.16 3.57 -20.23
C ARG A 132 7.45 2.93 -19.69
N GLY A 133 7.89 3.32 -18.49
CA GLY A 133 9.03 2.70 -17.82
C GLY A 133 8.73 1.26 -17.44
N THR A 134 7.64 1.01 -16.73
CA THR A 134 7.22 -0.34 -16.28
C THR A 134 7.02 -1.32 -17.44
N LEU A 135 6.43 -0.85 -18.55
CA LEU A 135 6.19 -1.67 -19.74
C LEU A 135 7.40 -1.74 -20.69
N GLY A 136 8.50 -1.09 -20.36
CA GLY A 136 9.71 -1.08 -21.21
C GLY A 136 9.51 -0.40 -22.55
N VAL A 137 8.58 0.55 -22.64
CA VAL A 137 8.30 1.35 -23.87
C VAL A 137 9.35 2.45 -24.05
N SER A 138 9.85 3.03 -22.95
CA SER A 138 10.89 4.04 -22.96
C SER A 138 11.93 3.74 -21.88
N LYS A 139 13.21 3.82 -22.23
CA LYS A 139 14.32 3.70 -21.29
C LYS A 139 14.53 4.97 -20.46
N ASP A 140 14.03 6.11 -20.93
CA ASP A 140 14.14 7.40 -20.26
C ASP A 140 13.04 7.61 -19.21
N ALA A 141 11.92 6.86 -19.31
CA ALA A 141 10.87 6.87 -18.32
C ALA A 141 11.30 6.05 -17.09
N LYS A 142 11.19 6.65 -15.91
CA LYS A 142 11.50 5.97 -14.64
C LYS A 142 10.54 4.83 -14.38
N VAL A 143 11.03 3.75 -13.77
CA VAL A 143 10.19 2.72 -13.17
C VAL A 143 9.97 3.12 -11.71
N GLY A 144 8.72 3.31 -11.29
CA GLY A 144 8.36 3.77 -9.95
C GLY A 144 7.76 5.17 -9.95
N PHE A 145 7.47 5.68 -8.77
CA PHE A 145 6.90 7.03 -8.63
C PHE A 145 7.90 8.11 -9.04
N GLU A 146 7.47 9.03 -9.88
CA GLU A 146 8.22 10.25 -10.19
C GLU A 146 8.04 11.30 -9.10
N THR A 147 6.82 11.42 -8.56
CA THR A 147 6.45 12.36 -7.52
C THR A 147 5.47 11.70 -6.56
N ILE A 148 5.64 11.94 -5.25
CA ILE A 148 4.66 11.61 -4.21
C ILE A 148 4.34 12.89 -3.45
N ARG A 149 3.05 13.16 -3.26
CA ARG A 149 2.51 14.29 -2.50
C ARG A 149 1.76 13.74 -1.29
N LEU A 150 2.15 14.20 -0.09
CA LEU A 150 1.52 13.85 1.17
C LEU A 150 0.89 15.11 1.77
N ARG A 151 -0.40 15.06 2.08
CA ARG A 151 -1.18 16.16 2.62
C ARG A 151 -1.87 15.75 3.92
N PHE A 152 -1.86 16.65 4.89
CA PHE A 152 -2.56 16.50 6.16
C PHE A 152 -3.64 17.58 6.26
N GLU A 153 -4.86 17.17 6.52
CA GLU A 153 -5.98 18.06 6.86
C GLU A 153 -6.31 17.80 8.33
N VAL A 154 -6.20 18.82 9.18
CA VAL A 154 -6.34 18.67 10.62
C VAL A 154 -7.40 19.63 11.18
N ASP A 155 -8.20 19.14 12.11
CA ASP A 155 -9.10 19.95 12.93
C ASP A 155 -8.48 20.15 14.31
N THR A 156 -8.02 21.37 14.58
CA THR A 156 -7.31 21.72 15.81
C THR A 156 -7.39 23.23 16.05
N ASP A 157 -7.29 23.63 17.32
CA ASP A 157 -7.15 25.04 17.71
C ASP A 157 -5.67 25.47 17.86
N ALA A 158 -4.73 24.61 17.48
CA ALA A 158 -3.31 24.90 17.52
C ALA A 158 -2.94 26.03 16.54
N SER A 159 -1.98 26.87 16.94
CA SER A 159 -1.47 27.94 16.10
C SER A 159 -0.75 27.42 14.85
N GLU A 160 -0.53 28.30 13.86
CA GLU A 160 0.26 27.96 12.67
C GLU A 160 1.68 27.47 13.01
N GLU A 161 2.32 28.09 14.02
CA GLU A 161 3.65 27.68 14.47
C GLU A 161 3.63 26.27 15.10
N GLN A 162 2.59 25.95 15.88
CA GLN A 162 2.41 24.65 16.47
C GLN A 162 2.12 23.58 15.40
N THR A 163 1.29 23.87 14.42
CA THR A 163 0.99 22.94 13.31
C THR A 163 2.19 22.76 12.39
N ALA A 164 3.01 23.77 12.14
CA ALA A 164 4.28 23.67 11.44
C ALA A 164 5.27 22.76 12.18
N THR A 165 5.35 22.90 13.50
CA THR A 165 6.16 22.04 14.35
C THR A 165 5.66 20.59 14.33
N LEU A 166 4.34 20.40 14.41
CA LEU A 166 3.70 19.08 14.30
C LEU A 166 4.05 18.41 12.97
N LEU A 167 3.92 19.14 11.85
CA LEU A 167 4.27 18.63 10.53
C LEU A 167 5.75 18.23 10.45
N LYS A 168 6.66 19.11 10.86
CA LYS A 168 8.10 18.87 10.85
C LYS A 168 8.49 17.60 11.63
N LEU A 169 7.89 17.40 12.80
CA LEU A 169 8.16 16.22 13.63
C LEU A 169 7.50 14.98 13.04
N THR A 170 6.30 15.10 12.49
CA THR A 170 5.63 13.99 11.76
C THR A 170 6.47 13.52 10.59
N GLU A 171 6.97 14.41 9.76
CA GLU A 171 7.88 14.07 8.66
C GLU A 171 9.16 13.40 9.16
N ARG A 172 9.75 13.89 10.26
CA ARG A 172 10.98 13.35 10.82
C ARG A 172 10.83 11.91 11.32
N TYR A 173 9.69 11.58 11.92
CA TYR A 173 9.49 10.30 12.61
C TYR A 173 8.64 9.30 11.81
N CYS A 174 8.05 9.68 10.69
CA CYS A 174 7.33 8.76 9.83
C CYS A 174 8.31 7.82 9.11
N VAL A 175 8.37 6.57 9.56
CA VAL A 175 9.30 5.56 9.04
C VAL A 175 9.14 5.37 7.53
N VAL A 176 7.91 5.23 7.04
CA VAL A 176 7.66 5.02 5.60
C VAL A 176 8.11 6.24 4.79
N LEU A 177 7.78 7.47 5.24
CA LEU A 177 8.22 8.69 4.56
C LEU A 177 9.75 8.80 4.54
N GLN A 178 10.42 8.54 5.66
CA GLN A 178 11.88 8.57 5.73
C GLN A 178 12.52 7.49 4.84
N THR A 179 11.93 6.30 4.77
CA THR A 179 12.38 5.23 3.87
C THR A 179 12.25 5.63 2.40
N LEU A 180 11.17 6.33 2.04
CA LEU A 180 10.98 6.83 0.66
C LEU A 180 11.94 7.98 0.31
N ARG A 181 12.30 8.82 1.27
CA ARG A 181 13.25 9.94 1.08
C ARG A 181 14.71 9.49 1.03
N ALA A 182 15.05 8.49 1.83
CA ALA A 182 16.40 7.95 1.92
C ALA A 182 16.36 6.50 1.46
N THR A 183 16.72 6.24 0.21
CA THR A 183 16.69 4.91 -0.38
C THR A 183 17.55 3.94 0.44
N PRO A 184 16.97 2.93 1.12
CA PRO A 184 17.74 1.92 1.82
C PRO A 184 18.48 1.02 0.84
N GLU A 185 19.53 0.35 1.30
CA GLU A 185 20.13 -0.72 0.52
C GLU A 185 19.13 -1.88 0.38
N ILE A 186 18.85 -2.26 -0.87
CA ILE A 186 17.92 -3.33 -1.19
C ILE A 186 18.67 -4.45 -1.89
N SER A 187 18.56 -5.67 -1.38
CA SER A 187 19.06 -6.88 -2.03
C SER A 187 17.93 -7.82 -2.40
N ALA A 188 18.01 -8.44 -3.58
CA ALA A 188 17.05 -9.44 -4.03
C ALA A 188 17.80 -10.72 -4.45
N ARG A 189 17.23 -11.89 -4.12
CA ARG A 189 17.79 -13.20 -4.48
C ARG A 189 16.68 -14.14 -4.92
N ILE A 190 17.00 -14.97 -5.90
CA ILE A 190 16.14 -16.10 -6.30
C ILE A 190 16.76 -17.38 -5.76
N THR A 191 16.03 -18.13 -4.93
CA THR A 191 16.40 -19.47 -4.49
C THR A 191 15.48 -20.46 -5.19
N ARG A 192 16.06 -21.43 -5.91
CA ARG A 192 15.28 -22.52 -6.50
C ARG A 192 14.87 -23.49 -5.39
N ALA A 193 13.58 -23.80 -5.28
CA ALA A 193 13.15 -24.90 -4.46
C ALA A 193 13.74 -26.19 -5.05
N SER A 194 14.48 -26.97 -4.24
CA SER A 194 14.87 -28.33 -4.63
C SER A 194 13.60 -29.13 -4.86
N ALA A 195 13.46 -29.78 -6.04
CA ALA A 195 12.42 -30.75 -6.24
C ALA A 195 12.61 -31.83 -5.17
N GLY A 196 11.69 -31.90 -4.21
CA GLY A 196 11.67 -32.99 -3.23
C GLY A 196 11.54 -34.27 -3.99
N ASN A 197 12.53 -35.18 -3.85
CA ASN A 197 12.38 -36.57 -4.24
C ASN A 197 11.20 -37.13 -3.41
N GLY A 198 10.02 -37.25 -4.05
CA GLY A 198 8.88 -38.02 -3.55
C GLY A 198 9.06 -39.52 -3.82
#